data_0b7b45704b2962ee124bee4b447c2ac2
#
_entry.id   0b7b45704b2962ee124bee4b447c2ac2
#
_cell.length_a   1.000
_cell.length_b   1.000
_cell.length_c   1.000
_cell.angle_alpha   90.00
_cell.angle_beta   90.00
_cell.angle_gamma   90.00
#
_symmetry.space_group_name_H-M   'P 1'
#
loop_
_entity.id
_entity.type
_entity.pdbx_description
1 polymer ?
#
loop_
_entity_poly.entity_id
_entity_poly.type
_entity_poly.pdbx_seq_one_letter_code
_entity_poly.pdbx_strand_id
1 'polypeptide(L)'
;MKKRKIGTRGIMMITTMSIMIAAVIITAVIGMIGVRTTNNIGIKNYKDTMTDGYNTEIKTQVESAISIVSHYYNLSQDDKLSEEEAKEQALEVIRNMRYGSDYDKDGVNDGYFWIDDTDYNLVMHPILSKQEGTNRKQLKDQNGVLILQNIMKKANNGGGFNEFYFTKSDGTTVAPKIAYSEKFEPWNWVITTGNYVDDMRSQVKDTSQAMNIVIRNIAIELIVGIIVMMIVAFLFSISSTKRILKPIIALKDDLLRFTKGELDFHVNEKALCCKDEIGVLGESLEKVRGTLY
;
A
#
# COMPACT_ATOMS: atom_id res chain seq x y z
N MET A 1 -39.83 -42.06 1.62
CA MET A 1 -39.80 -40.65 1.30
C MET A 1 -39.81 -40.47 -0.23
N LYS A 2 -40.93 -40.01 -0.86
CA LYS A 2 -40.94 -39.69 -2.31
C LYS A 2 -40.07 -38.48 -2.55
N LYS A 3 -38.94 -38.61 -3.26
CA LYS A 3 -38.15 -37.49 -3.76
C LYS A 3 -39.05 -36.61 -4.66
N ARG A 4 -39.39 -35.44 -4.19
CA ARG A 4 -40.08 -34.41 -5.04
C ARG A 4 -39.16 -34.09 -6.20
N LYS A 5 -39.51 -34.52 -7.42
CA LYS A 5 -38.78 -34.12 -8.64
C LYS A 5 -38.95 -32.63 -8.81
N ILE A 6 -37.84 -31.90 -8.85
CA ILE A 6 -37.81 -30.44 -9.17
C ILE A 6 -38.32 -30.31 -10.60
N GLY A 7 -39.41 -29.61 -10.80
CA GLY A 7 -39.95 -29.39 -12.13
C GLY A 7 -39.05 -28.45 -12.94
N THR A 8 -39.27 -28.39 -14.28
CA THR A 8 -38.48 -27.57 -15.24
C THR A 8 -38.34 -26.10 -14.78
N ARG A 9 -39.37 -25.57 -14.12
CA ARG A 9 -39.36 -24.24 -13.51
C ARG A 9 -38.27 -24.08 -12.44
N GLY A 10 -38.16 -25.04 -11.53
CA GLY A 10 -37.17 -25.01 -10.48
C GLY A 10 -35.75 -25.20 -11.03
N ILE A 11 -35.57 -26.05 -12.02
CA ILE A 11 -34.27 -26.29 -12.66
C ILE A 11 -33.80 -24.98 -13.36
N MET A 12 -34.64 -24.34 -14.17
CA MET A 12 -34.29 -23.12 -14.88
C MET A 12 -33.94 -21.96 -13.92
N MET A 13 -34.70 -21.80 -12.83
CA MET A 13 -34.38 -20.80 -11.79
C MET A 13 -33.05 -21.08 -11.11
N ILE A 14 -32.81 -22.34 -10.73
CA ILE A 14 -31.57 -22.74 -10.04
C ILE A 14 -30.37 -22.53 -10.96
N THR A 15 -30.44 -22.96 -12.22
CA THR A 15 -29.30 -22.85 -13.15
C THR A 15 -28.95 -21.38 -13.45
N THR A 16 -29.95 -20.52 -13.75
CA THR A 16 -29.69 -19.10 -14.02
C THR A 16 -29.14 -18.38 -12.79
N MET A 17 -29.68 -18.64 -11.60
CA MET A 17 -29.16 -18.06 -10.36
C MET A 17 -27.75 -18.57 -10.04
N SER A 18 -27.45 -19.86 -10.23
CA SER A 18 -26.13 -20.42 -9.97
C SER A 18 -25.06 -19.78 -10.85
N ILE A 19 -25.35 -19.58 -12.14
CA ILE A 19 -24.42 -18.92 -13.08
C ILE A 19 -24.20 -17.46 -12.67
N MET A 20 -25.23 -16.72 -12.33
CA MET A 20 -25.11 -15.33 -11.90
C MET A 20 -24.32 -15.18 -10.60
N ILE A 21 -24.60 -16.03 -9.61
CA ILE A 21 -23.88 -16.05 -8.34
C ILE A 21 -22.40 -16.38 -8.56
N ALA A 22 -22.10 -17.40 -9.38
CA ALA A 22 -20.73 -17.75 -9.70
C ALA A 22 -19.97 -16.59 -10.36
N ALA A 23 -20.58 -15.94 -11.35
CA ALA A 23 -19.97 -14.79 -12.03
C ALA A 23 -19.68 -13.62 -11.05
N VAL A 24 -20.62 -13.29 -10.17
CA VAL A 24 -20.47 -12.24 -9.16
C VAL A 24 -19.34 -12.57 -8.18
N ILE A 25 -19.29 -13.83 -7.69
CA ILE A 25 -18.23 -14.26 -6.76
C ILE A 25 -16.86 -14.19 -7.43
N ILE A 26 -16.74 -14.69 -8.67
CA ILE A 26 -15.47 -14.64 -9.41
C ILE A 26 -14.99 -13.19 -9.58
N THR A 27 -15.88 -12.30 -10.02
CA THR A 27 -15.54 -10.88 -10.20
C THR A 27 -15.11 -10.23 -8.89
N ALA A 28 -15.80 -10.52 -7.79
CA ALA A 28 -15.47 -10.01 -6.47
C ALA A 28 -14.09 -10.51 -5.97
N VAL A 29 -13.80 -11.79 -6.17
CA VAL A 29 -12.50 -12.38 -5.79
C VAL A 29 -11.37 -11.74 -6.60
N ILE A 30 -11.53 -11.61 -7.91
CA ILE A 30 -10.53 -10.96 -8.78
C ILE A 30 -10.33 -9.50 -8.36
N GLY A 31 -11.40 -8.76 -8.13
CA GLY A 31 -11.35 -7.39 -7.65
C GLY A 31 -10.62 -7.25 -6.32
N MET A 32 -10.92 -8.10 -5.34
CA MET A 32 -10.29 -8.08 -4.03
C MET A 32 -8.79 -8.43 -4.10
N ILE A 33 -8.40 -9.40 -4.93
CA ILE A 33 -6.99 -9.73 -5.17
C ILE A 33 -6.28 -8.52 -5.78
N GLY A 34 -6.87 -7.88 -6.79
CA GLY A 34 -6.33 -6.69 -7.43
C GLY A 34 -6.10 -5.55 -6.43
N VAL A 35 -7.10 -5.21 -5.62
CA VAL A 35 -7.00 -4.17 -4.60
C VAL A 35 -5.89 -4.47 -3.59
N ARG A 36 -5.82 -5.71 -3.06
CA ARG A 36 -4.76 -6.11 -2.11
C ARG A 36 -3.37 -6.05 -2.72
N THR A 37 -3.22 -6.53 -3.95
CA THR A 37 -1.92 -6.51 -4.65
C THR A 37 -1.46 -5.07 -4.87
N THR A 38 -2.31 -4.21 -5.39
CA THR A 38 -2.00 -2.78 -5.60
C THR A 38 -1.63 -2.08 -4.29
N ASN A 39 -2.34 -2.37 -3.21
CA ASN A 39 -2.02 -1.80 -1.90
C ASN A 39 -0.64 -2.25 -1.38
N ASN A 40 -0.32 -3.53 -1.47
CA ASN A 40 0.97 -4.05 -1.02
C ASN A 40 2.13 -3.44 -1.82
N ILE A 41 1.94 -3.28 -3.14
CA ILE A 41 2.90 -2.58 -4.00
C ILE A 41 3.00 -1.11 -3.59
N GLY A 42 1.88 -0.44 -3.34
CA GLY A 42 1.85 0.95 -2.91
C GLY A 42 2.59 1.19 -1.59
N ILE A 43 2.34 0.35 -0.57
CA ILE A 43 3.04 0.44 0.73
C ILE A 43 4.54 0.18 0.56
N LYS A 44 4.91 -0.82 -0.24
CA LYS A 44 6.33 -1.11 -0.52
C LYS A 44 7.01 0.08 -1.20
N ASN A 45 6.42 0.60 -2.28
CA ASN A 45 6.97 1.74 -3.00
C ASN A 45 7.08 2.99 -2.11
N TYR A 46 6.08 3.23 -1.25
CA TYR A 46 6.13 4.33 -0.29
C TYR A 46 7.31 4.17 0.67
N LYS A 47 7.50 2.97 1.23
CA LYS A 47 8.63 2.66 2.12
C LYS A 47 9.98 2.85 1.41
N ASP A 48 10.11 2.32 0.19
CA ASP A 48 11.35 2.42 -0.59
C ASP A 48 11.65 3.90 -0.92
N THR A 49 10.65 4.66 -1.38
CA THR A 49 10.78 6.10 -1.66
C THR A 49 11.16 6.90 -0.41
N MET A 50 10.56 6.59 0.73
CA MET A 50 10.93 7.24 2.00
C MET A 50 12.38 6.93 2.38
N THR A 51 12.80 5.67 2.28
CA THR A 51 14.19 5.27 2.57
C THR A 51 15.18 5.97 1.64
N ASP A 52 14.90 6.00 0.35
CA ASP A 52 15.75 6.67 -0.64
C ASP A 52 15.79 8.19 -0.43
N GLY A 53 14.66 8.80 -0.07
CA GLY A 53 14.56 10.20 0.31
C GLY A 53 15.45 10.54 1.51
N TYR A 54 15.37 9.75 2.60
CA TYR A 54 16.23 9.91 3.78
C TYR A 54 17.71 9.73 3.47
N ASN A 55 18.04 8.71 2.70
CA ASN A 55 19.43 8.47 2.30
C ASN A 55 19.98 9.64 1.46
N THR A 56 19.18 10.14 0.53
CA THR A 56 19.54 11.30 -0.29
C THR A 56 19.73 12.54 0.58
N GLU A 57 18.81 12.79 1.51
CA GLU A 57 18.88 13.92 2.43
C GLU A 57 20.19 13.90 3.23
N ILE A 58 20.46 12.83 3.99
CA ILE A 58 21.65 12.79 4.86
C ILE A 58 22.95 12.84 4.07
N LYS A 59 23.00 12.25 2.87
CA LYS A 59 24.15 12.38 1.97
C LYS A 59 24.35 13.83 1.54
N THR A 60 23.31 14.48 1.02
CA THR A 60 23.38 15.89 0.56
C THR A 60 23.75 16.84 1.70
N GLN A 61 23.29 16.55 2.92
CA GLN A 61 23.65 17.34 4.10
C GLN A 61 25.14 17.22 4.43
N VAL A 62 25.72 16.01 4.36
CA VAL A 62 27.18 15.83 4.56
C VAL A 62 27.96 16.55 3.46
N GLU A 63 27.57 16.42 2.19
CA GLU A 63 28.21 17.12 1.07
C GLU A 63 28.16 18.67 1.27
N SER A 64 27.05 19.18 1.79
CA SER A 64 26.90 20.60 2.13
C SER A 64 27.85 21.00 3.29
N ALA A 65 27.93 20.18 4.32
CA ALA A 65 28.85 20.43 5.43
C ALA A 65 30.30 20.39 4.98
N ILE A 66 30.67 19.45 4.10
CA ILE A 66 32.01 19.40 3.49
C ILE A 66 32.30 20.68 2.69
N SER A 67 31.32 21.21 1.96
CA SER A 67 31.50 22.47 1.22
C SER A 67 31.78 23.66 2.14
N ILE A 68 31.13 23.70 3.31
CA ILE A 68 31.40 24.72 4.34
C ILE A 68 32.82 24.56 4.88
N VAL A 69 33.20 23.34 5.27
CA VAL A 69 34.55 23.05 5.77
C VAL A 69 35.62 23.39 4.73
N SER A 70 35.36 23.07 3.45
CA SER A 70 36.24 23.42 2.33
C SER A 70 36.41 24.92 2.16
N HIS A 71 35.35 25.72 2.39
CA HIS A 71 35.44 27.17 2.35
C HIS A 71 36.42 27.69 3.40
N TYR A 72 36.31 27.26 4.64
CA TYR A 72 37.23 27.67 5.72
C TYR A 72 38.65 27.16 5.49
N TYR A 73 38.84 25.95 4.98
CA TYR A 73 40.13 25.43 4.57
C TYR A 73 40.78 26.37 3.52
N ASN A 74 40.05 26.78 2.51
CA ASN A 74 40.56 27.67 1.48
C ASN A 74 40.93 29.06 2.06
N LEU A 75 40.19 29.59 3.04
CA LEU A 75 40.57 30.83 3.72
C LEU A 75 41.93 30.68 4.48
N SER A 76 42.24 29.49 5.02
CA SER A 76 43.53 29.24 5.64
C SER A 76 44.64 29.13 4.61
N GLN A 77 44.36 28.55 3.44
CA GLN A 77 45.36 28.46 2.36
C GLN A 77 45.66 29.82 1.69
N ASP A 78 44.69 30.76 1.75
CA ASP A 78 44.82 32.12 1.24
C ASP A 78 45.46 33.08 2.28
N ASP A 79 45.99 32.60 3.40
CA ASP A 79 46.53 33.37 4.52
C ASP A 79 45.54 34.40 5.12
N LYS A 80 44.23 34.16 4.95
CA LYS A 80 43.16 35.00 5.52
C LYS A 80 42.83 34.66 6.95
N LEU A 81 43.02 33.41 7.32
CA LEU A 81 42.87 32.83 8.66
C LEU A 81 44.06 31.90 8.95
N SER A 82 44.40 31.77 10.22
CA SER A 82 45.25 30.63 10.60
C SER A 82 44.49 29.31 10.46
N GLU A 83 45.18 28.18 10.37
CA GLU A 83 44.51 26.88 10.25
C GLU A 83 43.67 26.58 11.50
N GLU A 84 44.13 26.96 12.69
CA GLU A 84 43.39 26.83 13.94
C GLU A 84 42.08 27.65 13.90
N GLU A 85 42.13 28.92 13.52
CA GLU A 85 40.96 29.77 13.42
C GLU A 85 39.97 29.25 12.37
N ALA A 86 40.46 28.77 11.23
CA ALA A 86 39.63 28.20 10.17
C ALA A 86 38.89 26.94 10.67
N LYS A 87 39.59 26.03 11.38
CA LYS A 87 38.99 24.84 12.00
C LYS A 87 37.94 25.23 13.03
N GLU A 88 38.24 26.17 13.92
CA GLU A 88 37.33 26.62 14.98
C GLU A 88 36.05 27.19 14.40
N GLN A 89 36.17 28.09 13.41
CA GLN A 89 35.01 28.69 12.74
C GLN A 89 34.18 27.66 11.98
N ALA A 90 34.82 26.72 11.28
CA ALA A 90 34.11 25.64 10.60
C ALA A 90 33.34 24.76 11.60
N LEU A 91 33.95 24.39 12.72
CA LEU A 91 33.31 23.60 13.78
C LEU A 91 32.12 24.34 14.41
N GLU A 92 32.23 25.66 14.63
CA GLU A 92 31.14 26.46 15.18
C GLU A 92 29.92 26.45 14.25
N VAL A 93 30.15 26.68 12.95
CA VAL A 93 29.06 26.65 11.96
C VAL A 93 28.40 25.27 11.93
N ILE A 94 29.17 24.19 11.77
CA ILE A 94 28.65 22.82 11.69
C ILE A 94 27.94 22.40 12.98
N ARG A 95 28.45 22.81 14.15
CA ARG A 95 27.83 22.55 15.46
C ARG A 95 26.41 23.10 15.56
N ASN A 96 26.16 24.25 14.96
CA ASN A 96 24.88 24.96 15.00
C ASN A 96 23.93 24.60 13.86
N MET A 97 24.41 23.88 12.83
CA MET A 97 23.55 23.41 11.74
C MET A 97 22.53 22.40 12.22
N ARG A 98 21.29 22.60 11.83
CA ARG A 98 20.18 21.68 12.04
C ARG A 98 19.39 21.53 10.75
N TYR A 99 18.82 20.36 10.54
CA TYR A 99 18.01 20.09 9.36
C TYR A 99 16.92 19.05 9.66
N GLY A 100 16.03 18.80 8.69
CA GLY A 100 14.97 17.82 8.81
C GLY A 100 13.77 18.34 9.60
N SER A 101 13.13 17.44 10.31
CA SER A 101 11.92 17.72 11.12
C SER A 101 12.23 17.77 12.61
N ASP A 102 11.41 18.51 13.32
CA ASP A 102 11.36 18.53 14.80
C ASP A 102 10.35 17.46 15.25
N TYR A 103 10.82 16.22 15.46
CA TYR A 103 9.96 15.07 15.81
C TYR A 103 9.55 15.06 17.29
N ASP A 104 10.43 15.56 18.17
CA ASP A 104 10.17 15.64 19.61
C ASP A 104 9.45 16.94 20.03
N LYS A 105 9.28 17.89 19.09
CA LYS A 105 8.56 19.16 19.23
C LYS A 105 9.15 20.09 20.29
N ASP A 106 10.45 20.09 20.40
CA ASP A 106 11.19 20.99 21.28
C ASP A 106 11.52 22.36 20.64
N GLY A 107 11.17 22.54 19.38
CA GLY A 107 11.41 23.75 18.59
C GLY A 107 12.74 23.73 17.82
N VAL A 108 13.49 22.61 17.86
CA VAL A 108 14.76 22.43 17.16
C VAL A 108 14.68 21.21 16.26
N ASN A 109 15.13 21.34 15.01
CA ASN A 109 15.18 20.20 14.10
C ASN A 109 16.17 19.14 14.59
N ASP A 110 15.79 17.86 14.48
CA ASP A 110 16.52 16.71 15.05
C ASP A 110 17.79 16.33 14.30
N GLY A 111 17.92 16.73 13.04
CA GLY A 111 19.11 16.47 12.22
C GLY A 111 20.29 17.30 12.67
N TYR A 112 21.41 16.66 12.94
CA TYR A 112 22.65 17.28 13.39
C TYR A 112 23.88 16.56 12.83
N PHE A 113 25.03 17.23 12.89
CA PHE A 113 26.31 16.70 12.43
C PHE A 113 27.21 16.40 13.61
N TRP A 114 28.12 15.43 13.41
CA TRP A 114 29.29 15.25 14.27
C TRP A 114 30.50 14.98 13.41
N ILE A 115 31.68 15.22 13.98
CA ILE A 115 32.94 15.06 13.30
C ILE A 115 33.86 14.22 14.20
N ASP A 116 34.42 13.18 13.62
CA ASP A 116 35.51 12.41 14.18
C ASP A 116 36.78 12.61 13.32
N ASP A 117 37.97 12.47 13.92
CA ASP A 117 39.20 12.34 13.14
C ASP A 117 39.45 10.89 12.70
N THR A 118 40.40 10.71 11.80
CA THR A 118 40.78 9.36 11.32
C THR A 118 41.41 8.47 12.38
N ASP A 119 41.79 9.02 13.53
CA ASP A 119 42.34 8.30 14.71
C ASP A 119 41.24 7.92 15.70
N TYR A 120 39.92 8.13 15.28
CA TYR A 120 38.73 7.83 16.06
C TYR A 120 38.48 8.77 17.24
N ASN A 121 39.09 9.94 17.30
CA ASN A 121 38.78 10.92 18.35
C ASN A 121 37.57 11.76 17.92
N LEU A 122 36.70 12.02 18.87
CA LEU A 122 35.56 12.92 18.65
C LEU A 122 36.03 14.37 18.59
N VAL A 123 35.98 14.96 17.41
CA VAL A 123 36.39 16.36 17.18
C VAL A 123 35.27 17.30 17.60
N MET A 124 34.02 16.98 17.19
CA MET A 124 32.85 17.84 17.49
C MET A 124 31.56 17.02 17.55
N HIS A 125 30.73 17.33 18.56
CA HIS A 125 29.38 16.77 18.66
C HIS A 125 28.45 17.74 19.40
N PRO A 126 27.34 18.20 18.81
CA PRO A 126 26.50 19.23 19.44
C PRO A 126 25.82 18.77 20.74
N ILE A 127 25.53 17.47 20.88
CA ILE A 127 24.86 16.90 22.06
C ILE A 127 25.87 16.31 23.06
N LEU A 128 26.96 15.69 22.56
CA LEU A 128 27.97 15.04 23.37
C LEU A 128 29.23 15.87 23.52
N SER A 129 29.13 17.18 23.65
CA SER A 129 30.28 18.11 23.71
C SER A 129 31.27 17.78 24.81
N LYS A 130 30.80 17.21 25.93
CA LYS A 130 31.67 16.76 27.03
C LYS A 130 32.56 15.56 26.68
N GLN A 131 32.30 14.88 25.59
CA GLN A 131 33.09 13.74 25.09
C GLN A 131 34.10 14.14 24.00
N GLU A 132 34.09 15.41 23.57
CA GLU A 132 35.05 15.89 22.56
C GLU A 132 36.49 15.66 23.07
N GLY A 133 37.35 15.25 22.15
CA GLY A 133 38.73 14.83 22.44
C GLY A 133 38.86 13.37 22.89
N THR A 134 37.78 12.64 23.19
CA THR A 134 37.83 11.24 23.59
C THR A 134 37.97 10.31 22.39
N ASN A 135 38.74 9.21 22.54
CA ASN A 135 38.83 8.19 21.51
C ASN A 135 37.69 7.22 21.58
N ARG A 136 36.96 7.06 20.46
CA ARG A 136 35.76 6.25 20.34
C ARG A 136 35.96 4.97 19.52
N LYS A 137 37.18 4.51 19.27
CA LYS A 137 37.48 3.33 18.44
C LYS A 137 36.74 2.08 18.89
N GLN A 138 36.51 1.92 20.20
CA GLN A 138 35.85 0.75 20.78
C GLN A 138 34.34 0.98 21.04
N LEU A 139 33.77 2.09 20.58
CA LEU A 139 32.36 2.37 20.75
C LEU A 139 31.49 1.33 20.02
N LYS A 140 30.68 0.64 20.79
CA LYS A 140 29.74 -0.39 20.31
C LYS A 140 28.30 0.03 20.57
N ASP A 141 27.43 -0.37 19.65
CA ASP A 141 26.01 -0.34 19.92
C ASP A 141 25.56 -1.55 20.76
N GLN A 142 24.27 -1.62 21.06
CA GLN A 142 23.65 -2.71 21.84
C GLN A 142 23.77 -4.10 21.18
N ASN A 143 24.03 -4.16 19.90
CA ASN A 143 24.21 -5.40 19.12
C ASN A 143 25.71 -5.75 18.94
N GLY A 144 26.61 -4.96 19.52
CA GLY A 144 28.04 -5.16 19.42
C GLY A 144 28.69 -4.62 18.15
N VAL A 145 27.96 -3.82 17.35
CA VAL A 145 28.49 -3.18 16.14
C VAL A 145 29.51 -2.12 16.52
N LEU A 146 30.72 -2.21 16.00
CA LEU A 146 31.78 -1.21 16.20
C LEU A 146 31.50 0.02 15.30
N ILE A 147 30.80 0.99 15.85
CA ILE A 147 30.23 2.13 15.12
C ILE A 147 31.30 2.89 14.35
N LEU A 148 32.33 3.39 15.05
CA LEU A 148 33.32 4.24 14.43
C LEU A 148 34.25 3.49 13.44
N GLN A 149 34.52 2.22 13.69
CA GLN A 149 35.29 1.42 12.73
C GLN A 149 34.57 1.23 11.41
N ASN A 150 33.23 1.03 11.45
CA ASN A 150 32.42 0.95 10.24
C ASN A 150 32.32 2.30 9.52
N ILE A 151 32.15 3.39 10.26
CA ILE A 151 32.15 4.76 9.72
C ILE A 151 33.45 5.03 8.99
N MET A 152 34.62 4.81 9.65
CA MET A 152 35.93 5.05 9.05
C MET A 152 36.16 4.20 7.80
N LYS A 153 35.73 2.92 7.83
CA LYS A 153 35.79 2.04 6.65
C LYS A 153 35.05 2.61 5.45
N LYS A 154 33.88 3.18 5.67
CA LYS A 154 33.08 3.79 4.60
C LYS A 154 33.67 5.13 4.15
N ALA A 155 34.03 5.99 5.08
CA ALA A 155 34.60 7.29 4.80
C ALA A 155 35.90 7.20 4.00
N ASN A 156 36.82 6.25 4.33
CA ASN A 156 38.04 6.01 3.58
C ASN A 156 37.84 5.42 2.18
N ASN A 157 36.64 4.96 1.84
CA ASN A 157 36.28 4.45 0.52
C ASN A 157 35.38 5.42 -0.27
N GLY A 158 35.48 6.71 -0.01
CA GLY A 158 34.72 7.75 -0.72
C GLY A 158 33.32 8.01 -0.17
N GLY A 159 33.11 7.70 1.12
CA GLY A 159 31.84 7.89 1.80
C GLY A 159 30.92 6.68 1.75
N GLY A 160 29.89 6.70 2.60
CA GLY A 160 28.88 5.63 2.59
C GLY A 160 28.00 5.57 3.82
N PHE A 161 26.95 4.74 3.69
CA PHE A 161 25.93 4.55 4.71
C PHE A 161 26.35 3.49 5.71
N ASN A 162 25.98 3.73 6.99
CA ASN A 162 26.11 2.80 8.11
C ASN A 162 24.79 2.74 8.87
N GLU A 163 24.45 1.57 9.42
CA GLU A 163 23.30 1.40 10.31
C GLU A 163 23.79 0.88 11.66
N PHE A 164 23.35 1.51 12.74
CA PHE A 164 23.67 1.15 14.12
C PHE A 164 22.62 1.71 15.08
N TYR A 165 22.56 1.19 16.29
CA TYR A 165 21.72 1.74 17.35
C TYR A 165 22.41 2.87 18.09
N PHE A 166 21.70 3.96 18.32
CA PHE A 166 22.24 5.11 19.07
C PHE A 166 21.18 5.77 19.93
N THR A 167 21.63 6.47 20.97
CA THR A 167 20.73 7.18 21.88
C THR A 167 20.24 8.48 21.23
N LYS A 168 18.93 8.72 21.28
CA LYS A 168 18.30 9.95 20.78
C LYS A 168 18.69 11.17 21.61
N SER A 169 18.22 12.35 21.21
CA SER A 169 18.39 13.64 21.88
C SER A 169 17.89 13.64 23.34
N ASP A 170 16.88 12.82 23.66
CA ASP A 170 16.35 12.64 25.03
C ASP A 170 17.32 11.98 26.01
N GLY A 171 18.47 11.50 25.53
CA GLY A 171 19.52 10.88 26.35
C GLY A 171 19.19 9.47 26.88
N THR A 172 18.03 8.91 26.57
CA THR A 172 17.52 7.65 27.15
C THR A 172 17.05 6.65 26.07
N THR A 173 16.37 7.10 25.05
CA THR A 173 15.81 6.24 23.99
C THR A 173 16.89 5.78 23.04
N VAL A 174 17.09 4.46 22.93
CA VAL A 174 18.02 3.86 21.96
C VAL A 174 17.21 3.38 20.76
N ALA A 175 17.56 3.90 19.57
CA ALA A 175 16.85 3.61 18.34
C ALA A 175 17.82 3.32 17.18
N PRO A 176 17.40 2.59 16.12
CA PRO A 176 18.22 2.35 14.96
C PRO A 176 18.40 3.65 14.16
N LYS A 177 19.64 3.98 13.84
CA LYS A 177 20.05 5.17 13.10
C LYS A 177 20.76 4.78 11.80
N ILE A 178 20.37 5.40 10.69
CA ILE A 178 21.12 5.34 9.44
C ILE A 178 21.92 6.64 9.36
N ALA A 179 23.22 6.51 9.15
CA ALA A 179 24.15 7.62 9.02
C ALA A 179 24.91 7.55 7.70
N TYR A 180 25.17 8.70 7.10
CA TYR A 180 26.11 8.85 6.01
C TYR A 180 27.37 9.57 6.51
N SER A 181 28.52 9.08 6.11
CA SER A 181 29.82 9.61 6.54
C SER A 181 30.74 9.78 5.35
N GLU A 182 31.44 10.90 5.29
CA GLU A 182 32.42 11.18 4.25
C GLU A 182 33.60 11.90 4.82
N LYS A 183 34.81 11.62 4.28
CA LYS A 183 36.06 12.17 4.74
C LYS A 183 36.39 13.48 4.04
N PHE A 184 36.75 14.50 4.81
CA PHE A 184 37.43 15.69 4.35
C PHE A 184 38.92 15.50 4.51
N GLU A 185 39.58 15.17 3.40
CA GLU A 185 41.00 14.78 3.39
C GLU A 185 41.98 15.79 4.00
N PRO A 186 41.85 17.13 3.72
CA PRO A 186 42.85 18.09 4.19
C PRO A 186 43.05 18.13 5.71
N TRP A 187 41.95 17.95 6.47
CA TRP A 187 42.03 17.94 7.94
C TRP A 187 41.87 16.57 8.57
N ASN A 188 41.80 15.50 7.77
CA ASN A 188 41.49 14.15 8.22
C ASN A 188 40.22 14.06 9.07
N TRP A 189 39.23 14.89 8.76
CA TRP A 189 37.95 14.88 9.42
C TRP A 189 36.96 13.96 8.70
N VAL A 190 36.22 13.20 9.47
CA VAL A 190 35.08 12.40 8.97
C VAL A 190 33.81 13.08 9.46
N ILE A 191 33.13 13.72 8.52
CA ILE A 191 31.87 14.42 8.75
C ILE A 191 30.73 13.44 8.59
N THR A 192 29.90 13.36 9.60
CA THR A 192 28.80 12.40 9.64
C THR A 192 27.52 13.07 10.07
N THR A 193 26.41 12.65 9.47
CA THR A 193 25.06 12.92 9.95
C THR A 193 24.18 11.70 9.77
N GLY A 194 22.99 11.66 10.39
CA GLY A 194 22.07 10.54 10.21
C GLY A 194 20.74 10.74 10.93
N ASN A 195 19.75 10.01 10.45
CA ASN A 195 18.38 10.03 10.97
C ASN A 195 18.00 8.72 11.65
N TYR A 196 17.06 8.77 12.58
CA TYR A 196 16.51 7.58 13.23
C TYR A 196 15.45 6.92 12.36
N VAL A 197 15.59 5.60 12.19
CA VAL A 197 14.75 4.79 11.27
C VAL A 197 13.36 4.53 11.87
N ASP A 198 13.22 4.59 13.18
CA ASP A 198 11.94 4.40 13.88
C ASP A 198 10.96 5.53 13.57
N ASP A 199 11.41 6.78 13.42
CA ASP A 199 10.58 7.91 13.03
C ASP A 199 10.03 7.71 11.60
N MET A 200 10.87 7.29 10.66
CA MET A 200 10.46 6.90 9.30
C MET A 200 9.48 5.71 9.34
N ARG A 201 9.76 4.68 10.15
CA ARG A 201 8.90 3.49 10.29
C ARG A 201 7.53 3.86 10.87
N SER A 202 7.46 4.83 11.77
CA SER A 202 6.18 5.34 12.31
C SER A 202 5.34 5.95 11.19
N GLN A 203 5.89 6.82 10.36
CA GLN A 203 5.19 7.43 9.22
C GLN A 203 4.69 6.38 8.22
N VAL A 204 5.53 5.39 7.89
CA VAL A 204 5.15 4.27 7.01
C VAL A 204 4.01 3.45 7.64
N LYS A 205 4.06 3.21 8.95
CA LYS A 205 3.01 2.50 9.68
C LYS A 205 1.68 3.25 9.65
N ASP A 206 1.69 4.55 9.91
CA ASP A 206 0.49 5.38 9.93
C ASP A 206 -0.16 5.43 8.53
N THR A 207 0.65 5.61 7.48
CA THR A 207 0.19 5.54 6.10
C THR A 207 -0.38 4.16 5.75
N SER A 208 0.28 3.09 6.18
CA SER A 208 -0.19 1.71 5.98
C SER A 208 -1.53 1.45 6.68
N GLN A 209 -1.71 1.98 7.90
CA GLN A 209 -2.99 1.87 8.61
C GLN A 209 -4.11 2.62 7.89
N ALA A 210 -3.86 3.85 7.42
CA ALA A 210 -4.82 4.62 6.65
C ALA A 210 -5.23 3.88 5.35
N MET A 211 -4.25 3.35 4.61
CA MET A 211 -4.51 2.55 3.41
C MET A 211 -5.35 1.29 3.71
N ASN A 212 -5.08 0.59 4.82
CA ASN A 212 -5.85 -0.59 5.23
C ASN A 212 -7.31 -0.25 5.59
N ILE A 213 -7.57 0.94 6.16
CA ILE A 213 -8.93 1.44 6.40
C ILE A 213 -9.67 1.65 5.09
N VAL A 214 -9.03 2.27 4.09
CA VAL A 214 -9.62 2.47 2.76
C VAL A 214 -9.97 1.13 2.11
N ILE A 215 -9.07 0.14 2.16
CA ILE A 215 -9.33 -1.20 1.62
C ILE A 215 -10.50 -1.87 2.31
N ARG A 216 -10.60 -1.76 3.62
CA ARG A 216 -11.72 -2.30 4.39
C ARG A 216 -13.05 -1.67 3.93
N ASN A 217 -13.07 -0.37 3.69
CA ASN A 217 -14.27 0.32 3.21
C ASN A 217 -14.65 -0.14 1.80
N ILE A 218 -13.68 -0.25 0.88
CA ILE A 218 -13.90 -0.82 -0.46
C ILE A 218 -14.44 -2.25 -0.38
N ALA A 219 -13.92 -3.07 0.52
CA ALA A 219 -14.41 -4.44 0.70
C ALA A 219 -15.87 -4.47 1.17
N ILE A 220 -16.26 -3.58 2.09
CA ILE A 220 -17.66 -3.45 2.55
C ILE A 220 -18.55 -2.99 1.40
N GLU A 221 -18.16 -1.99 0.62
CA GLU A 221 -18.91 -1.51 -0.54
C GLU A 221 -19.11 -2.61 -1.59
N LEU A 222 -18.08 -3.41 -1.87
CA LEU A 222 -18.17 -4.56 -2.76
C LEU A 222 -19.17 -5.60 -2.25
N ILE A 223 -19.16 -5.91 -0.94
CA ILE A 223 -20.11 -6.86 -0.34
C ILE A 223 -21.53 -6.34 -0.47
N VAL A 224 -21.78 -5.06 -0.19
CA VAL A 224 -23.10 -4.44 -0.35
C VAL A 224 -23.53 -4.50 -1.81
N GLY A 225 -22.67 -4.16 -2.75
CA GLY A 225 -22.94 -4.25 -4.19
C GLY A 225 -23.32 -5.67 -4.63
N ILE A 226 -22.61 -6.69 -4.12
CA ILE A 226 -22.92 -8.11 -4.37
C ILE A 226 -24.34 -8.45 -3.87
N ILE A 227 -24.70 -8.03 -2.67
CA ILE A 227 -26.02 -8.30 -2.09
C ILE A 227 -27.11 -7.67 -2.96
N VAL A 228 -26.94 -6.40 -3.37
CA VAL A 228 -27.89 -5.70 -4.26
C VAL A 228 -28.02 -6.44 -5.59
N MET A 229 -26.90 -6.83 -6.21
CA MET A 229 -26.93 -7.58 -7.48
C MET A 229 -27.65 -8.93 -7.34
N MET A 230 -27.46 -9.64 -6.21
CA MET A 230 -28.19 -10.89 -5.95
C MET A 230 -29.71 -10.67 -5.84
N ILE A 231 -30.13 -9.60 -5.17
CA ILE A 231 -31.57 -9.25 -5.07
C ILE A 231 -32.14 -8.95 -6.44
N VAL A 232 -31.48 -8.14 -7.26
CA VAL A 232 -31.90 -7.81 -8.63
C VAL A 232 -31.98 -9.08 -9.49
N ALA A 233 -30.96 -9.94 -9.44
CA ALA A 233 -30.95 -11.22 -10.15
C ALA A 233 -32.10 -12.14 -9.73
N PHE A 234 -32.41 -12.19 -8.45
CA PHE A 234 -33.54 -12.97 -7.91
C PHE A 234 -34.88 -12.46 -8.43
N LEU A 235 -35.13 -11.16 -8.38
CA LEU A 235 -36.34 -10.52 -8.88
C LEU A 235 -36.49 -10.73 -10.41
N PHE A 236 -35.36 -10.59 -11.14
CA PHE A 236 -35.34 -10.85 -12.59
C PHE A 236 -35.68 -12.32 -12.91
N SER A 237 -35.09 -13.26 -12.16
CA SER A 237 -35.38 -14.70 -12.33
C SER A 237 -36.88 -15.04 -12.13
N ILE A 238 -37.51 -14.45 -11.09
CA ILE A 238 -38.93 -14.63 -10.85
C ILE A 238 -39.75 -14.08 -12.01
N SER A 239 -39.41 -12.88 -12.48
CA SER A 239 -40.15 -12.21 -13.58
C SER A 239 -40.04 -13.00 -14.89
N SER A 240 -38.80 -13.41 -15.26
CA SER A 240 -38.54 -14.21 -16.45
C SER A 240 -39.29 -15.56 -16.43
N THR A 241 -39.29 -16.23 -15.26
CA THR A 241 -40.01 -17.47 -15.08
C THR A 241 -41.53 -17.30 -15.29
N LYS A 242 -42.11 -16.18 -14.79
CA LYS A 242 -43.52 -15.91 -14.98
C LYS A 242 -43.88 -15.63 -16.45
N ARG A 243 -43.01 -14.92 -17.19
CA ARG A 243 -43.27 -14.54 -18.59
C ARG A 243 -43.12 -15.69 -19.56
N ILE A 244 -42.13 -16.56 -19.37
CA ILE A 244 -41.78 -17.62 -20.32
C ILE A 244 -42.47 -18.94 -19.96
N LEU A 245 -42.29 -19.39 -18.73
CA LEU A 245 -42.65 -20.76 -18.36
C LEU A 245 -44.17 -20.95 -18.12
N LYS A 246 -44.88 -19.93 -17.63
CA LYS A 246 -46.31 -20.05 -17.40
C LYS A 246 -47.11 -20.26 -18.70
N PRO A 247 -46.90 -19.48 -19.79
CA PRO A 247 -47.51 -19.73 -21.07
C PRO A 247 -47.19 -21.10 -21.67
N ILE A 248 -45.90 -21.53 -21.59
CA ILE A 248 -45.47 -22.86 -22.09
C ILE A 248 -46.18 -24.00 -21.36
N ILE A 249 -46.32 -23.92 -20.02
CA ILE A 249 -47.04 -24.92 -19.26
C ILE A 249 -48.54 -24.94 -19.63
N ALA A 250 -49.16 -23.78 -19.85
CA ALA A 250 -50.53 -23.68 -20.29
C ALA A 250 -50.72 -24.35 -21.66
N LEU A 251 -49.87 -24.04 -22.62
CA LEU A 251 -49.88 -24.70 -23.95
C LEU A 251 -49.69 -26.22 -23.86
N LYS A 252 -48.77 -26.68 -23.00
CA LYS A 252 -48.59 -28.11 -22.77
C LYS A 252 -49.89 -28.74 -22.25
N ASP A 253 -50.56 -28.12 -21.31
CA ASP A 253 -51.82 -28.66 -20.74
C ASP A 253 -52.97 -28.62 -21.80
N ASP A 254 -53.06 -27.60 -22.61
CA ASP A 254 -54.00 -27.49 -23.73
C ASP A 254 -53.70 -28.56 -24.81
N LEU A 255 -52.43 -28.78 -25.13
CA LEU A 255 -52.03 -29.85 -26.06
C LEU A 255 -52.38 -31.25 -25.53
N LEU A 256 -52.23 -31.49 -24.23
CA LEU A 256 -52.62 -32.73 -23.60
C LEU A 256 -54.11 -32.96 -23.66
N ARG A 257 -54.97 -31.95 -23.56
CA ARG A 257 -56.43 -32.02 -23.74
C ARG A 257 -56.76 -32.37 -25.22
N PHE A 258 -56.09 -31.71 -26.13
CA PHE A 258 -56.25 -31.98 -27.56
C PHE A 258 -55.90 -33.41 -27.91
N THR A 259 -54.78 -33.98 -27.37
CA THR A 259 -54.42 -35.40 -27.62
C THR A 259 -55.38 -36.42 -27.03
N LYS A 260 -56.21 -36.04 -26.07
CA LYS A 260 -57.30 -36.85 -25.51
C LYS A 260 -58.60 -36.79 -26.29
N GLY A 261 -58.66 -35.99 -27.37
CA GLY A 261 -59.85 -35.80 -28.17
C GLY A 261 -60.80 -34.78 -27.57
N GLU A 262 -60.37 -34.02 -26.55
CA GLU A 262 -61.17 -32.90 -26.01
C GLU A 262 -60.98 -31.71 -26.96
N LEU A 263 -62.01 -31.38 -27.74
CA LEU A 263 -61.98 -30.24 -28.68
C LEU A 263 -62.81 -29.04 -28.17
N ASP A 264 -63.61 -29.21 -27.15
CA ASP A 264 -64.40 -28.18 -26.51
C ASP A 264 -63.59 -27.39 -25.44
N PHE A 265 -62.56 -26.64 -25.90
CA PHE A 265 -61.83 -25.71 -25.07
C PHE A 265 -61.19 -24.62 -25.95
N HIS A 266 -60.90 -23.50 -25.40
CA HIS A 266 -60.06 -22.45 -26.04
C HIS A 266 -58.65 -22.56 -25.51
N VAL A 267 -57.66 -22.28 -26.39
CA VAL A 267 -56.25 -22.19 -25.98
C VAL A 267 -56.06 -21.09 -24.93
N ASN A 268 -55.29 -21.34 -23.93
CA ASN A 268 -55.15 -20.45 -22.77
C ASN A 268 -54.68 -19.06 -23.17
N GLU A 269 -55.43 -18.01 -22.76
CA GLU A 269 -55.13 -16.62 -23.09
C GLU A 269 -53.69 -16.19 -22.74
N LYS A 270 -53.08 -16.80 -21.70
CA LYS A 270 -51.67 -16.51 -21.33
C LYS A 270 -50.67 -16.88 -22.42
N ALA A 271 -50.99 -17.84 -23.27
CA ALA A 271 -50.20 -18.20 -24.42
C ALA A 271 -50.49 -17.28 -25.62
N LEU A 272 -51.76 -17.04 -25.88
CA LEU A 272 -52.20 -16.22 -27.01
C LEU A 272 -51.82 -14.73 -26.87
N CYS A 273 -51.69 -14.22 -25.65
CA CYS A 273 -51.24 -12.85 -25.38
C CYS A 273 -49.71 -12.66 -25.53
N CYS A 274 -48.91 -13.71 -25.71
CA CYS A 274 -47.50 -13.58 -25.98
C CYS A 274 -47.26 -13.07 -27.39
N LYS A 275 -46.32 -12.12 -27.56
CA LYS A 275 -45.94 -11.53 -28.88
C LYS A 275 -44.65 -12.15 -29.45
N ASP A 276 -44.29 -13.34 -29.02
CA ASP A 276 -43.12 -14.12 -29.38
C ASP A 276 -43.54 -15.47 -29.97
N GLU A 277 -42.58 -16.37 -30.11
CA GLU A 277 -42.74 -17.72 -30.65
C GLU A 277 -43.78 -18.54 -29.86
N ILE A 278 -43.98 -18.21 -28.59
CA ILE A 278 -44.97 -18.87 -27.73
C ILE A 278 -46.38 -18.46 -28.16
N GLY A 279 -46.58 -17.19 -28.49
CA GLY A 279 -47.85 -16.69 -29.03
C GLY A 279 -48.18 -17.34 -30.36
N VAL A 280 -47.23 -17.40 -31.29
CA VAL A 280 -47.38 -18.05 -32.59
C VAL A 280 -47.75 -19.53 -32.43
N LEU A 281 -47.16 -20.23 -31.45
CA LEU A 281 -47.51 -21.62 -31.15
C LEU A 281 -48.92 -21.75 -30.59
N GLY A 282 -49.36 -20.81 -29.74
CA GLY A 282 -50.69 -20.75 -29.20
C GLY A 282 -51.75 -20.55 -30.28
N GLU A 283 -51.54 -19.57 -31.18
CA GLU A 283 -52.40 -19.30 -32.32
C GLU A 283 -52.50 -20.50 -33.27
N SER A 284 -51.35 -21.17 -33.53
CA SER A 284 -51.31 -22.36 -34.37
C SER A 284 -52.12 -23.50 -33.80
N LEU A 285 -52.04 -23.73 -32.48
CA LEU A 285 -52.84 -24.74 -31.79
C LEU A 285 -54.34 -24.42 -31.83
N GLU A 286 -54.73 -23.16 -31.62
CA GLU A 286 -56.14 -22.71 -31.72
C GLU A 286 -56.71 -22.91 -33.13
N LYS A 287 -55.90 -22.61 -34.16
CA LYS A 287 -56.27 -22.81 -35.56
C LYS A 287 -56.48 -24.28 -35.89
N VAL A 288 -55.58 -25.20 -35.46
CA VAL A 288 -55.70 -26.63 -35.67
C VAL A 288 -56.97 -27.15 -34.98
N ARG A 289 -57.21 -26.73 -33.72
CA ARG A 289 -58.42 -27.10 -32.99
C ARG A 289 -59.70 -26.65 -33.73
N GLY A 290 -59.74 -25.40 -34.21
CA GLY A 290 -60.89 -24.87 -34.91
C GLY A 290 -61.15 -25.48 -36.27
N THR A 291 -60.17 -26.19 -36.87
CA THR A 291 -60.38 -26.93 -38.13
C THR A 291 -60.91 -28.36 -37.94
N LEU A 292 -60.83 -28.86 -36.70
CA LEU A 292 -61.24 -30.20 -36.35
C LEU A 292 -62.58 -30.22 -35.55
N TYR A 293 -63.01 -29.08 -35.09
CA TYR A 293 -64.30 -28.88 -34.43
C TYR A 293 -65.34 -28.44 -35.44
#